data_582010b962f91d0b481b1715acc2b995
#
_entry.id   582010b962f91d0b481b1715acc2b995
#
_cell.length_a   1.000
_cell.length_b   1.000
_cell.length_c   1.000
_cell.angle_alpha   90.00
_cell.angle_beta   90.00
_cell.angle_gamma   90.00
#
_symmetry.space_group_name_H-M   'P 1'
#
loop_
_entity.id
_entity.type
_entity.pdbx_description
1 polymer ?
#
loop_
_entity_poly.entity_id
_entity_poly.type
_entity_poly.pdbx_seq_one_letter_code
_entity_poly.pdbx_strand_id
1 'polypeptide(L)'
;MRRRAFITLLGGAAAAWPLGAHAQQPPMPIIGLLDPTSPAATADRMRGFHRGLKDTGYVEGENVAIAYRWADGQNDRLSELAAELVRQRVAVIAAAGGSPSALAAKAATTTIPIVFTEDPVRLGLVASLARPGGNVTGINIFSGELVAKRLELLRDLVPGAARVAVLVNPANVANTATTLRDVEAAARVIGLQIQVFNASTSREIDAAFATIARERPDALFVGFDSLFTTRRVQMSLQAMRHAIPATYSAREVVEAGGLMSYGSNLTDALRQAGAYTGRILKGAKPADLPVVQASKFELVVNAQAARILGLTMPSSLLATADEVIE
;
A
#
# COMPACT_ATOMS: atom_id res chain seq x y z
N MET A 1 17.62 84.97 -30.52
CA MET A 1 16.60 83.88 -30.70
C MET A 1 16.78 82.90 -29.59
N ARG A 2 15.86 82.85 -28.78
CA ARG A 2 15.25 82.05 -27.72
C ARG A 2 16.02 80.83 -27.18
N ARG A 3 16.64 81.06 -26.01
CA ARG A 3 17.24 80.07 -25.12
C ARG A 3 16.18 79.30 -24.29
N ARG A 4 14.99 79.00 -24.76
CA ARG A 4 13.90 78.42 -23.93
C ARG A 4 13.44 77.05 -24.33
N ALA A 5 14.09 76.34 -25.24
CA ALA A 5 13.67 75.04 -25.74
C ALA A 5 14.57 73.85 -25.32
N PHE A 6 15.52 74.05 -24.41
CA PHE A 6 16.50 72.94 -24.07
C PHE A 6 16.35 72.40 -22.65
N ILE A 7 15.34 72.83 -21.88
CA ILE A 7 15.18 72.43 -20.48
C ILE A 7 14.05 71.39 -20.30
N THR A 8 13.23 71.10 -21.32
CA THR A 8 12.03 70.24 -21.21
C THR A 8 12.31 68.78 -21.65
N LEU A 9 13.53 68.38 -21.98
CA LEU A 9 13.85 67.03 -22.45
C LEU A 9 14.65 66.15 -21.47
N LEU A 10 14.97 66.67 -20.27
CA LEU A 10 15.74 65.95 -19.24
C LEU A 10 14.89 65.52 -18.01
N GLY A 11 13.58 65.77 -18.02
CA GLY A 11 12.68 65.45 -16.91
C GLY A 11 11.92 64.12 -17.02
N GLY A 12 12.05 63.35 -18.13
CA GLY A 12 11.21 62.19 -18.43
C GLY A 12 11.85 60.79 -18.25
N ALA A 13 13.12 60.72 -17.85
CA ALA A 13 13.85 59.46 -17.85
C ALA A 13 14.06 58.83 -16.46
N ALA A 14 13.42 59.32 -15.40
CA ALA A 14 13.66 58.88 -14.02
C ALA A 14 12.52 58.07 -13.38
N ALA A 15 11.51 57.60 -14.13
CA ALA A 15 10.34 56.91 -13.56
C ALA A 15 10.04 55.54 -14.19
N ALA A 16 11.03 54.90 -14.85
CA ALA A 16 10.93 53.51 -15.27
C ALA A 16 11.88 52.65 -14.42
N TRP A 17 11.70 52.68 -13.08
CA TRP A 17 12.19 51.55 -12.29
C TRP A 17 11.32 50.36 -12.69
N PRO A 18 11.92 49.24 -13.15
CA PRO A 18 11.14 48.01 -13.31
C PRO A 18 10.65 47.68 -11.91
N LEU A 19 9.35 47.81 -11.68
CA LEU A 19 8.67 47.06 -10.63
C LEU A 19 9.05 45.62 -10.89
N GLY A 20 10.07 45.11 -10.19
CA GLY A 20 10.44 43.73 -10.20
C GLY A 20 9.16 42.98 -9.86
N ALA A 21 8.54 42.43 -10.89
CA ALA A 21 7.54 41.41 -10.70
C ALA A 21 8.24 40.32 -9.91
N HIS A 22 8.12 40.37 -8.58
CA HIS A 22 8.33 39.17 -7.76
C HIS A 22 7.35 38.17 -8.34
N ALA A 23 7.81 37.34 -9.27
CA ALA A 23 7.11 36.14 -9.64
C ALA A 23 6.88 35.43 -8.32
N GLN A 24 5.66 35.52 -7.78
CA GLN A 24 5.26 34.70 -6.64
C GLN A 24 5.56 33.29 -7.08
N GLN A 25 6.57 32.68 -6.46
CA GLN A 25 6.80 31.25 -6.66
C GLN A 25 5.46 30.58 -6.41
N PRO A 26 4.93 29.79 -7.37
CA PRO A 26 3.67 29.11 -7.16
C PRO A 26 3.75 28.38 -5.82
N PRO A 27 2.70 28.44 -5.01
CA PRO A 27 2.70 27.80 -3.70
C PRO A 27 3.12 26.33 -3.88
N MET A 28 4.01 25.87 -3.02
CA MET A 28 4.52 24.49 -3.04
C MET A 28 3.33 23.51 -3.05
N PRO A 29 3.22 22.62 -4.05
CA PRO A 29 2.11 21.66 -4.11
C PRO A 29 2.15 20.73 -2.91
N ILE A 30 0.98 20.36 -2.40
CA ILE A 30 0.82 19.45 -1.27
C ILE A 30 0.29 18.12 -1.80
N ILE A 31 0.98 17.02 -1.51
CA ILE A 31 0.50 15.67 -1.71
C ILE A 31 -0.22 15.24 -0.42
N GLY A 32 -1.44 14.71 -0.53
CA GLY A 32 -2.08 14.00 0.58
C GLY A 32 -1.70 12.53 0.53
N LEU A 33 -1.03 12.00 1.53
CA LEU A 33 -0.79 10.58 1.65
C LEU A 33 -1.79 9.99 2.66
N LEU A 34 -2.64 9.08 2.18
CA LEU A 34 -3.65 8.39 2.99
C LEU A 34 -3.31 6.91 3.10
N ASP A 35 -3.01 6.44 4.30
CA ASP A 35 -2.61 5.07 4.54
C ASP A 35 -3.34 4.47 5.76
N PRO A 36 -3.93 3.28 5.64
CA PRO A 36 -4.64 2.64 6.75
C PRO A 36 -3.70 2.04 7.83
N THR A 37 -2.40 1.93 7.54
CA THR A 37 -1.39 1.37 8.44
C THR A 37 -0.82 2.43 9.39
N SER A 38 0.39 2.20 9.92
CA SER A 38 1.16 3.16 10.71
C SER A 38 2.49 3.51 10.05
N PRO A 39 3.10 4.67 10.36
CA PRO A 39 4.40 5.07 9.81
C PRO A 39 5.48 4.01 10.03
N ALA A 40 5.53 3.42 11.23
CA ALA A 40 6.53 2.41 11.59
C ALA A 40 6.34 1.08 10.84
N ALA A 41 5.10 0.78 10.40
CA ALA A 41 4.82 -0.46 9.67
C ALA A 41 5.23 -0.40 8.20
N THR A 42 5.38 0.80 7.64
CA THR A 42 5.55 1.00 6.19
C THR A 42 6.72 1.92 5.82
N ALA A 43 7.70 2.06 6.72
CA ALA A 43 8.84 2.96 6.50
C ALA A 43 9.57 2.68 5.17
N ASP A 44 9.80 1.40 4.83
CA ASP A 44 10.47 1.00 3.58
C ASP A 44 9.65 1.31 2.34
N ARG A 45 8.34 1.09 2.42
CA ARG A 45 7.41 1.46 1.36
C ARG A 45 7.44 2.97 1.11
N MET A 46 7.50 3.78 2.17
CA MET A 46 7.62 5.25 2.06
C MET A 46 8.93 5.67 1.42
N ARG A 47 10.06 4.98 1.72
CA ARG A 47 11.31 5.22 1.00
C ARG A 47 11.16 4.95 -0.51
N GLY A 48 10.39 3.92 -0.88
CA GLY A 48 10.02 3.66 -2.27
C GLY A 48 9.25 4.84 -2.88
N PHE A 49 8.20 5.31 -2.21
CA PHE A 49 7.37 6.44 -2.66
C PHE A 49 8.20 7.71 -2.88
N HIS A 50 9.04 8.10 -1.90
CA HIS A 50 9.93 9.25 -2.03
C HIS A 50 10.92 9.11 -3.18
N ARG A 51 11.45 7.90 -3.41
CA ARG A 51 12.32 7.63 -4.58
C ARG A 51 11.57 7.86 -5.88
N GLY A 52 10.33 7.36 -5.99
CA GLY A 52 9.49 7.59 -7.18
C GLY A 52 9.15 9.05 -7.42
N LEU A 53 8.90 9.84 -6.38
CA LEU A 53 8.77 11.30 -6.47
C LEU A 53 10.06 11.93 -6.99
N LYS A 54 11.20 11.55 -6.42
CA LYS A 54 12.53 12.05 -6.82
C LYS A 54 12.85 11.72 -8.29
N ASP A 55 12.48 10.53 -8.77
CA ASP A 55 12.64 10.12 -10.18
C ASP A 55 11.90 11.08 -11.14
N THR A 56 10.90 11.81 -10.64
CA THR A 56 10.14 12.83 -11.37
C THR A 56 10.52 14.27 -11.01
N GLY A 57 11.55 14.46 -10.19
CA GLY A 57 12.08 15.77 -9.82
C GLY A 57 11.39 16.43 -8.63
N TYR A 58 10.61 15.69 -7.84
CA TYR A 58 9.99 16.19 -6.60
C TYR A 58 10.71 15.65 -5.38
N VAL A 59 11.08 16.56 -4.46
CA VAL A 59 11.74 16.26 -3.20
C VAL A 59 10.97 16.93 -2.07
N GLU A 60 10.52 16.13 -1.10
CA GLU A 60 9.79 16.64 0.06
C GLU A 60 10.62 17.67 0.83
N GLY A 61 9.99 18.79 1.18
CA GLY A 61 10.62 19.93 1.86
C GLY A 61 11.38 20.89 0.95
N GLU A 62 11.63 20.53 -0.33
CA GLU A 62 12.30 21.40 -1.30
C GLU A 62 11.29 22.04 -2.28
N ASN A 63 10.50 21.20 -2.95
CA ASN A 63 9.56 21.65 -3.99
C ASN A 63 8.19 20.96 -3.93
N VAL A 64 7.96 20.12 -2.94
CA VAL A 64 6.68 19.47 -2.63
C VAL A 64 6.56 19.27 -1.13
N ALA A 65 5.36 19.41 -0.58
CA ALA A 65 5.03 19.03 0.79
C ALA A 65 4.15 17.76 0.79
N ILE A 66 4.23 16.95 1.85
CA ILE A 66 3.38 15.79 2.02
C ILE A 66 2.57 15.91 3.32
N ALA A 67 1.25 15.86 3.18
CA ALA A 67 0.31 15.81 4.30
C ALA A 67 -0.01 14.34 4.59
N TYR A 68 0.69 13.75 5.55
CA TYR A 68 0.49 12.36 5.93
C TYR A 68 -0.77 12.19 6.78
N ARG A 69 -1.56 11.13 6.48
CA ARG A 69 -2.73 10.69 7.23
C ARG A 69 -2.67 9.18 7.42
N TRP A 70 -2.43 8.78 8.66
CA TRP A 70 -2.30 7.40 9.08
C TRP A 70 -3.50 6.98 9.93
N ALA A 71 -4.13 5.86 9.59
CA ALA A 71 -5.27 5.35 10.35
C ALA A 71 -4.89 4.33 11.45
N ASP A 72 -3.63 3.90 11.55
CA ASP A 72 -3.11 2.98 12.57
C ASP A 72 -3.90 1.67 12.69
N GLY A 73 -4.35 1.13 11.54
CA GLY A 73 -5.16 -0.09 11.46
C GLY A 73 -6.66 0.12 11.73
N GLN A 74 -7.10 1.37 11.93
CA GLN A 74 -8.50 1.74 12.18
C GLN A 74 -9.13 2.26 10.89
N ASN A 75 -9.68 1.36 10.07
CA ASN A 75 -10.20 1.72 8.75
C ASN A 75 -11.38 2.70 8.78
N ASP A 76 -12.15 2.75 9.87
CA ASP A 76 -13.26 3.67 10.11
C ASP A 76 -12.83 5.14 10.12
N ARG A 77 -11.57 5.44 10.48
CA ARG A 77 -11.00 6.80 10.46
C ARG A 77 -10.70 7.31 9.05
N LEU A 78 -10.57 6.44 8.06
CA LEU A 78 -10.10 6.83 6.72
C LEU A 78 -11.02 7.82 6.03
N SER A 79 -12.33 7.76 6.24
CA SER A 79 -13.28 8.70 5.64
C SER A 79 -13.06 10.12 6.14
N GLU A 80 -12.82 10.30 7.45
CA GLU A 80 -12.51 11.61 8.03
C GLU A 80 -11.15 12.13 7.56
N LEU A 81 -10.13 11.27 7.59
CA LEU A 81 -8.77 11.60 7.14
C LEU A 81 -8.73 12.00 5.65
N ALA A 82 -9.51 11.32 4.79
CA ALA A 82 -9.66 11.69 3.39
C ALA A 82 -10.34 13.06 3.24
N ALA A 83 -11.41 13.32 4.02
CA ALA A 83 -12.09 14.62 4.01
C ALA A 83 -11.17 15.76 4.49
N GLU A 84 -10.27 15.51 5.44
CA GLU A 84 -9.24 16.49 5.84
C GLU A 84 -8.31 16.87 4.68
N LEU A 85 -7.82 15.88 3.93
CA LEU A 85 -6.97 16.11 2.76
C LEU A 85 -7.71 16.94 1.69
N VAL A 86 -9.00 16.66 1.47
CA VAL A 86 -9.85 17.45 0.57
C VAL A 86 -9.98 18.90 1.07
N ARG A 87 -10.23 19.13 2.37
CA ARG A 87 -10.28 20.48 2.95
C ARG A 87 -8.96 21.23 2.81
N GLN A 88 -7.82 20.53 2.92
CA GLN A 88 -6.50 21.10 2.69
C GLN A 88 -6.21 21.42 1.22
N ARG A 89 -7.11 21.04 0.29
CA ARG A 89 -6.95 21.23 -1.15
C ARG A 89 -5.62 20.68 -1.67
N VAL A 90 -5.27 19.46 -1.25
CA VAL A 90 -4.06 18.79 -1.75
C VAL A 90 -4.12 18.65 -3.27
N ALA A 91 -2.97 18.73 -3.94
CA ALA A 91 -2.88 18.65 -5.40
C ALA A 91 -3.17 17.22 -5.93
N VAL A 92 -2.88 16.20 -5.12
CA VAL A 92 -3.11 14.79 -5.43
C VAL A 92 -3.20 14.00 -4.13
N ILE A 93 -4.03 12.96 -4.09
CA ILE A 93 -4.10 11.99 -2.99
C ILE A 93 -3.40 10.71 -3.41
N ALA A 94 -2.32 10.35 -2.71
CA ALA A 94 -1.70 9.03 -2.80
C ALA A 94 -2.40 8.12 -1.78
N ALA A 95 -3.30 7.25 -2.25
CA ALA A 95 -4.04 6.29 -1.45
C ALA A 95 -3.25 4.98 -1.37
N ALA A 96 -2.34 4.91 -0.41
CA ALA A 96 -1.46 3.78 -0.17
C ALA A 96 -2.12 2.73 0.75
N GLY A 97 -1.53 1.54 0.84
CA GLY A 97 -1.88 0.55 1.86
C GLY A 97 -3.16 -0.25 1.64
N GLY A 98 -3.75 -0.20 0.43
CA GLY A 98 -4.83 -1.11 0.03
C GLY A 98 -6.22 -0.51 -0.14
N SER A 99 -7.20 -1.39 -0.28
CA SER A 99 -8.60 -1.05 -0.63
C SER A 99 -9.24 0.03 0.25
N PRO A 100 -9.08 0.03 1.58
CA PRO A 100 -9.79 0.99 2.42
C PRO A 100 -9.43 2.44 2.12
N SER A 101 -8.13 2.75 1.92
CA SER A 101 -7.68 4.11 1.59
C SER A 101 -8.13 4.54 0.20
N ALA A 102 -8.07 3.64 -0.78
CA ALA A 102 -8.49 3.94 -2.15
C ALA A 102 -10.00 4.25 -2.23
N LEU A 103 -10.82 3.44 -1.54
CA LEU A 103 -12.28 3.64 -1.48
C LEU A 103 -12.63 4.93 -0.72
N ALA A 104 -11.98 5.20 0.41
CA ALA A 104 -12.20 6.43 1.19
C ALA A 104 -11.82 7.69 0.38
N ALA A 105 -10.66 7.67 -0.31
CA ALA A 105 -10.25 8.78 -1.17
C ALA A 105 -11.24 9.01 -2.31
N LYS A 106 -11.69 7.92 -3.01
CA LYS A 106 -12.66 8.02 -4.10
C LYS A 106 -14.01 8.57 -3.64
N ALA A 107 -14.47 8.18 -2.45
CA ALA A 107 -15.72 8.68 -1.87
C ALA A 107 -15.62 10.16 -1.47
N ALA A 108 -14.43 10.65 -1.05
CA ALA A 108 -14.23 12.00 -0.57
C ALA A 108 -14.12 13.06 -1.69
N THR A 109 -13.72 12.67 -2.92
CA THR A 109 -13.52 13.62 -4.02
C THR A 109 -13.71 12.99 -5.40
N THR A 110 -14.28 13.79 -6.30
CA THR A 110 -14.37 13.47 -7.74
C THR A 110 -13.45 14.32 -8.60
N THR A 111 -12.72 15.27 -8.01
CA THR A 111 -11.91 16.27 -8.72
C THR A 111 -10.43 16.19 -8.41
N ILE A 112 -10.04 15.95 -7.14
CA ILE A 112 -8.64 15.80 -6.78
C ILE A 112 -8.14 14.46 -7.37
N PRO A 113 -7.02 14.44 -8.11
CA PRO A 113 -6.39 13.23 -8.60
C PRO A 113 -6.09 12.23 -7.48
N ILE A 114 -6.32 10.95 -7.74
CA ILE A 114 -6.04 9.86 -6.80
C ILE A 114 -5.11 8.85 -7.46
N VAL A 115 -4.01 8.50 -6.77
CA VAL A 115 -3.11 7.41 -7.14
C VAL A 115 -3.22 6.32 -6.09
N PHE A 116 -3.74 5.16 -6.46
CA PHE A 116 -3.93 4.02 -5.56
C PHE A 116 -2.84 2.94 -5.74
N THR A 117 -2.75 2.03 -4.75
CA THR A 117 -2.00 0.78 -4.82
C THR A 117 -2.91 -0.37 -4.37
N GLU A 118 -3.69 -0.93 -5.31
CA GLU A 118 -4.69 -1.98 -5.03
C GLU A 118 -5.16 -2.64 -6.33
N ASP A 119 -6.00 -3.69 -6.24
CA ASP A 119 -6.73 -4.26 -7.37
C ASP A 119 -7.96 -3.39 -7.72
N PRO A 120 -7.85 -2.54 -8.75
CA PRO A 120 -8.85 -1.49 -8.96
C PRO A 120 -10.12 -1.98 -9.66
N VAL A 121 -10.02 -3.03 -10.45
CA VAL A 121 -11.16 -3.54 -11.25
C VAL A 121 -12.15 -4.25 -10.34
N ARG A 122 -11.66 -5.11 -9.46
CA ARG A 122 -12.50 -5.83 -8.48
C ARG A 122 -13.24 -4.89 -7.53
N LEU A 123 -12.63 -3.74 -7.23
CA LEU A 123 -13.20 -2.72 -6.33
C LEU A 123 -14.09 -1.69 -7.05
N GLY A 124 -14.22 -1.77 -8.37
CA GLY A 124 -14.94 -0.76 -9.14
C GLY A 124 -14.31 0.64 -9.06
N LEU A 125 -13.01 0.74 -8.80
CA LEU A 125 -12.29 2.01 -8.75
C LEU A 125 -12.13 2.59 -10.15
N VAL A 126 -11.89 1.75 -11.14
CA VAL A 126 -11.70 2.10 -12.54
C VAL A 126 -12.52 1.19 -13.46
N ALA A 127 -12.86 1.66 -14.65
CA ALA A 127 -13.58 0.87 -15.64
C ALA A 127 -12.68 -0.22 -16.27
N SER A 128 -11.40 0.09 -16.51
CA SER A 128 -10.40 -0.84 -17.00
C SER A 128 -9.00 -0.36 -16.65
N LEU A 129 -8.01 -1.27 -16.71
CA LEU A 129 -6.62 -0.91 -16.45
C LEU A 129 -6.05 0.03 -17.52
N ALA A 130 -6.39 -0.19 -18.80
CA ALA A 130 -5.89 0.61 -19.90
C ALA A 130 -6.48 2.03 -19.94
N ARG A 131 -7.73 2.19 -19.50
CA ARG A 131 -8.45 3.47 -19.47
C ARG A 131 -9.19 3.60 -18.13
N PRO A 132 -8.50 4.06 -17.09
CA PRO A 132 -9.09 4.17 -15.75
C PRO A 132 -10.29 5.12 -15.72
N GLY A 133 -10.22 6.23 -16.45
CA GLY A 133 -11.26 7.26 -16.49
C GLY A 133 -11.32 8.09 -15.21
N GLY A 134 -12.02 9.24 -15.26
CA GLY A 134 -12.22 10.10 -14.10
C GLY A 134 -10.92 10.62 -13.47
N ASN A 135 -10.91 10.74 -12.14
CA ASN A 135 -9.81 11.30 -11.36
C ASN A 135 -8.90 10.24 -10.70
N VAL A 136 -9.03 8.96 -11.08
CA VAL A 136 -8.37 7.84 -10.37
C VAL A 136 -7.43 7.08 -11.31
N THR A 137 -6.22 6.80 -10.87
CA THR A 137 -5.26 5.90 -11.53
C THR A 137 -4.36 5.25 -10.46
N GLY A 138 -3.44 4.36 -10.82
CA GLY A 138 -2.53 3.78 -9.83
C GLY A 138 -1.83 2.51 -10.26
N ILE A 139 -1.50 1.69 -9.27
CA ILE A 139 -0.74 0.45 -9.41
C ILE A 139 -1.60 -0.72 -8.94
N ASN A 140 -1.81 -1.70 -9.82
CA ASN A 140 -2.46 -2.97 -9.47
C ASN A 140 -1.44 -3.92 -8.83
N ILE A 141 -1.70 -4.36 -7.60
CA ILE A 141 -0.80 -5.23 -6.82
C ILE A 141 -1.23 -6.71 -6.82
N PHE A 142 -2.24 -7.11 -7.61
CA PHE A 142 -2.69 -8.50 -7.74
C PHE A 142 -2.98 -9.22 -6.42
N SER A 143 -3.57 -8.54 -5.45
CA SER A 143 -3.78 -9.11 -4.12
C SER A 143 -4.57 -10.43 -4.12
N GLY A 144 -5.47 -10.63 -5.07
CA GLY A 144 -6.29 -11.84 -5.21
C GLY A 144 -5.60 -12.97 -5.96
N GLU A 145 -4.90 -12.67 -7.06
CA GLU A 145 -4.28 -13.69 -7.92
C GLU A 145 -3.15 -14.44 -7.21
N LEU A 146 -2.52 -13.82 -6.20
CA LEU A 146 -1.42 -14.41 -5.43
C LEU A 146 -1.90 -15.38 -4.33
N VAL A 147 -3.20 -15.45 -4.03
CA VAL A 147 -3.76 -16.30 -2.98
C VAL A 147 -3.48 -17.78 -3.24
N ALA A 148 -3.73 -18.25 -4.47
CA ALA A 148 -3.51 -19.65 -4.83
C ALA A 148 -2.04 -20.04 -4.67
N LYS A 149 -1.12 -19.22 -5.18
CA LYS A 149 0.32 -19.50 -5.08
C LYS A 149 0.80 -19.50 -3.64
N ARG A 150 0.27 -18.61 -2.81
CA ARG A 150 0.61 -18.55 -1.39
C ARG A 150 0.13 -19.77 -0.62
N LEU A 151 -1.05 -20.31 -0.96
CA LEU A 151 -1.52 -21.58 -0.41
C LEU A 151 -0.69 -22.78 -0.86
N GLU A 152 -0.26 -22.84 -2.12
CA GLU A 152 0.65 -23.86 -2.63
C GLU A 152 1.98 -23.85 -1.86
N LEU A 153 2.61 -22.68 -1.75
CA LEU A 153 3.87 -22.52 -1.00
C LEU A 153 3.73 -22.93 0.46
N LEU A 154 2.60 -22.61 1.11
CA LEU A 154 2.32 -23.04 2.47
C LEU A 154 2.23 -24.57 2.56
N ARG A 155 1.57 -25.21 1.60
CA ARG A 155 1.49 -26.68 1.52
C ARG A 155 2.84 -27.33 1.24
N ASP A 156 3.68 -26.72 0.40
CA ASP A 156 5.04 -27.22 0.14
C ASP A 156 5.88 -27.19 1.42
N LEU A 157 5.69 -26.17 2.26
CA LEU A 157 6.39 -26.02 3.53
C LEU A 157 5.82 -26.93 4.63
N VAL A 158 4.51 -27.28 4.56
CA VAL A 158 3.82 -28.18 5.49
C VAL A 158 3.12 -29.29 4.68
N PRO A 159 3.85 -30.30 4.14
CA PRO A 159 3.31 -31.27 3.19
C PRO A 159 2.13 -32.11 3.72
N GLY A 160 2.08 -32.31 5.06
CA GLY A 160 0.99 -33.03 5.72
C GLY A 160 -0.25 -32.19 6.01
N ALA A 161 -0.28 -30.90 5.62
CA ALA A 161 -1.40 -30.03 5.91
C ALA A 161 -2.67 -30.50 5.20
N ALA A 162 -3.74 -30.70 5.98
CA ALA A 162 -5.09 -31.02 5.52
C ALA A 162 -6.08 -29.91 5.91
N ARG A 163 -5.87 -29.26 7.07
CA ARG A 163 -6.74 -28.22 7.62
C ARG A 163 -5.96 -26.92 7.75
N VAL A 164 -6.44 -25.86 7.09
CA VAL A 164 -5.82 -24.53 7.13
C VAL A 164 -6.78 -23.52 7.74
N ALA A 165 -6.34 -22.87 8.81
CA ALA A 165 -7.01 -21.68 9.33
C ALA A 165 -6.81 -20.51 8.37
N VAL A 166 -7.86 -19.71 8.16
CA VAL A 166 -7.81 -18.48 7.35
C VAL A 166 -8.23 -17.31 8.22
N LEU A 167 -7.29 -16.44 8.53
CA LEU A 167 -7.56 -15.24 9.33
C LEU A 167 -7.83 -14.06 8.42
N VAL A 168 -9.00 -13.43 8.57
CA VAL A 168 -9.44 -12.25 7.80
C VAL A 168 -9.96 -11.14 8.70
N ASN A 169 -10.00 -9.92 8.16
CA ASN A 169 -10.58 -8.76 8.85
C ASN A 169 -11.95 -8.41 8.28
N PRO A 170 -13.06 -8.78 8.94
CA PRO A 170 -14.42 -8.50 8.44
C PRO A 170 -14.77 -7.01 8.34
N ALA A 171 -14.04 -6.12 9.02
CA ALA A 171 -14.21 -4.68 8.86
C ALA A 171 -13.72 -4.19 7.46
N ASN A 172 -12.87 -4.96 6.79
CA ASN A 172 -12.48 -4.75 5.39
C ASN A 172 -13.30 -5.67 4.48
N VAL A 173 -14.59 -5.36 4.33
CA VAL A 173 -15.60 -6.22 3.67
C VAL A 173 -15.17 -6.67 2.28
N ALA A 174 -14.71 -5.72 1.44
CA ALA A 174 -14.36 -6.01 0.05
C ALA A 174 -13.19 -6.99 -0.05
N ASN A 175 -12.13 -6.77 0.73
CA ASN A 175 -10.95 -7.63 0.71
C ASN A 175 -11.23 -8.99 1.37
N THR A 176 -12.00 -9.03 2.45
CA THR A 176 -12.40 -10.27 3.11
C THR A 176 -13.19 -11.17 2.16
N ALA A 177 -14.23 -10.64 1.50
CA ALA A 177 -15.03 -11.40 0.55
C ALA A 177 -14.19 -11.95 -0.63
N THR A 178 -13.27 -11.14 -1.15
CA THR A 178 -12.36 -11.55 -2.22
C THR A 178 -11.40 -12.64 -1.74
N THR A 179 -10.75 -12.43 -0.60
CA THR A 179 -9.80 -13.40 -0.01
C THR A 179 -10.46 -14.75 0.24
N LEU A 180 -11.64 -14.78 0.86
CA LEU A 180 -12.34 -16.02 1.16
C LEU A 180 -12.72 -16.80 -0.11
N ARG A 181 -13.29 -16.12 -1.10
CA ARG A 181 -13.62 -16.73 -2.38
C ARG A 181 -12.40 -17.36 -3.06
N ASP A 182 -11.28 -16.62 -3.10
CA ASP A 182 -10.08 -17.04 -3.81
C ASP A 182 -9.36 -18.17 -3.03
N VAL A 183 -9.34 -18.11 -1.68
CA VAL A 183 -8.82 -19.19 -0.82
C VAL A 183 -9.65 -20.46 -0.95
N GLU A 184 -10.99 -20.37 -0.91
CA GLU A 184 -11.87 -21.53 -1.06
C GLU A 184 -11.72 -22.19 -2.43
N ALA A 185 -11.59 -21.39 -3.49
CA ALA A 185 -11.37 -21.90 -4.84
C ALA A 185 -10.02 -22.65 -4.94
N ALA A 186 -8.94 -22.05 -4.44
CA ALA A 186 -7.61 -22.65 -4.45
C ALA A 186 -7.55 -23.91 -3.56
N ALA A 187 -8.08 -23.84 -2.34
CA ALA A 187 -8.11 -24.96 -1.40
C ALA A 187 -8.84 -26.19 -1.96
N ARG A 188 -9.94 -25.97 -2.68
CA ARG A 188 -10.68 -27.06 -3.35
C ARG A 188 -9.84 -27.79 -4.38
N VAL A 189 -9.01 -27.06 -5.14
CA VAL A 189 -8.12 -27.64 -6.17
C VAL A 189 -7.02 -28.49 -5.55
N ILE A 190 -6.47 -28.04 -4.41
CA ILE A 190 -5.34 -28.74 -3.75
C ILE A 190 -5.76 -29.63 -2.58
N GLY A 191 -7.08 -29.80 -2.34
CA GLY A 191 -7.63 -30.74 -1.36
C GLY A 191 -7.49 -30.31 0.09
N LEU A 192 -7.45 -28.99 0.39
CA LEU A 192 -7.39 -28.45 1.75
C LEU A 192 -8.79 -28.13 2.31
N GLN A 193 -8.98 -28.36 3.59
CA GLN A 193 -10.14 -27.89 4.35
C GLN A 193 -9.84 -26.52 4.96
N ILE A 194 -10.75 -25.59 4.77
CA ILE A 194 -10.60 -24.21 5.24
C ILE A 194 -11.48 -23.95 6.45
N GLN A 195 -10.90 -23.34 7.48
CA GLN A 195 -11.63 -22.84 8.65
C GLN A 195 -11.36 -21.33 8.81
N VAL A 196 -12.43 -20.53 8.78
CA VAL A 196 -12.33 -19.07 8.79
C VAL A 196 -12.35 -18.54 10.23
N PHE A 197 -11.43 -17.61 10.50
CA PHE A 197 -11.33 -16.86 11.74
C PHE A 197 -11.34 -15.36 11.44
N ASN A 198 -11.99 -14.59 12.29
CA ASN A 198 -12.18 -13.16 12.11
C ASN A 198 -11.44 -12.36 13.20
N ALA A 199 -10.80 -11.26 12.81
CA ALA A 199 -10.24 -10.30 13.74
C ALA A 199 -10.21 -8.89 13.11
N SER A 200 -10.83 -7.91 13.76
CA SER A 200 -10.86 -6.50 13.38
C SER A 200 -10.14 -5.59 14.38
N THR A 201 -9.65 -6.15 15.49
CA THR A 201 -8.94 -5.42 16.54
C THR A 201 -7.78 -6.26 17.09
N SER A 202 -6.83 -5.61 17.77
CA SER A 202 -5.71 -6.29 18.43
C SER A 202 -6.19 -7.35 19.43
N ARG A 203 -7.27 -7.08 20.20
CA ARG A 203 -7.86 -8.04 21.14
C ARG A 203 -8.46 -9.24 20.41
N GLU A 204 -9.11 -9.01 19.28
CA GLU A 204 -9.69 -10.09 18.47
C GLU A 204 -8.60 -10.94 17.80
N ILE A 205 -7.45 -10.36 17.45
CA ILE A 205 -6.28 -11.14 17.00
C ILE A 205 -5.88 -12.14 18.08
N ASP A 206 -5.71 -11.71 19.35
CA ASP A 206 -5.34 -12.61 20.45
C ASP A 206 -6.41 -13.70 20.67
N ALA A 207 -7.69 -13.33 20.62
CA ALA A 207 -8.80 -14.27 20.76
C ALA A 207 -8.86 -15.29 19.60
N ALA A 208 -8.63 -14.83 18.37
CA ALA A 208 -8.55 -15.69 17.19
C ALA A 208 -7.41 -16.70 17.33
N PHE A 209 -6.20 -16.26 17.67
CA PHE A 209 -5.06 -17.16 17.89
C PHE A 209 -5.29 -18.16 19.03
N ALA A 210 -5.92 -17.74 20.13
CA ALA A 210 -6.28 -18.66 21.21
C ALA A 210 -7.27 -19.74 20.74
N THR A 211 -8.21 -19.38 19.85
CA THR A 211 -9.16 -20.34 19.26
C THR A 211 -8.47 -21.25 18.26
N ILE A 212 -7.66 -20.69 17.34
CA ILE A 212 -6.87 -21.45 16.37
C ILE A 212 -5.99 -22.49 17.10
N ALA A 213 -5.34 -22.10 18.20
CA ALA A 213 -4.51 -23.02 19.00
C ALA A 213 -5.30 -24.19 19.60
N ARG A 214 -6.58 -24.00 19.97
CA ARG A 214 -7.46 -25.08 20.46
C ARG A 214 -7.94 -26.01 19.34
N GLU A 215 -8.27 -25.42 18.18
CA GLU A 215 -8.73 -26.16 17.00
C GLU A 215 -7.63 -26.95 16.30
N ARG A 216 -6.38 -26.57 16.52
CA ARG A 216 -5.17 -27.20 15.98
C ARG A 216 -5.23 -27.44 14.47
N PRO A 217 -5.40 -26.41 13.64
CA PRO A 217 -5.18 -26.54 12.20
C PRO A 217 -3.68 -26.83 11.95
N ASP A 218 -3.38 -27.37 10.78
CA ASP A 218 -2.01 -27.70 10.40
C ASP A 218 -1.19 -26.47 10.00
N ALA A 219 -1.88 -25.42 9.52
CA ALA A 219 -1.26 -24.15 9.12
C ALA A 219 -2.25 -22.99 9.17
N LEU A 220 -1.72 -21.76 9.07
CA LEU A 220 -2.47 -20.51 9.05
C LEU A 220 -2.18 -19.72 7.77
N PHE A 221 -3.23 -19.35 7.06
CA PHE A 221 -3.22 -18.38 5.99
C PHE A 221 -3.76 -17.04 6.50
N VAL A 222 -2.95 -15.98 6.44
CA VAL A 222 -3.38 -14.63 6.86
C VAL A 222 -3.75 -13.82 5.62
N GLY A 223 -4.99 -13.33 5.57
CA GLY A 223 -5.47 -12.43 4.52
C GLY A 223 -4.67 -11.14 4.44
N PHE A 224 -4.63 -10.51 3.27
CA PHE A 224 -4.01 -9.19 3.14
C PHE A 224 -4.86 -8.14 3.87
N ASP A 225 -4.33 -7.51 4.90
CA ASP A 225 -5.00 -6.42 5.61
C ASP A 225 -4.02 -5.49 6.32
N SER A 226 -4.36 -4.22 6.37
CA SER A 226 -3.57 -3.17 7.03
C SER A 226 -3.45 -3.38 8.55
N LEU A 227 -4.49 -3.91 9.20
CA LEU A 227 -4.47 -4.25 10.62
C LEU A 227 -3.37 -5.28 10.90
N PHE A 228 -3.32 -6.37 10.13
CA PHE A 228 -2.35 -7.44 10.32
C PHE A 228 -0.92 -6.97 10.07
N THR A 229 -0.72 -6.11 9.05
CA THR A 229 0.59 -5.47 8.79
C THR A 229 0.99 -4.51 9.92
N THR A 230 0.06 -3.69 10.42
CA THR A 230 0.31 -2.79 11.56
C THR A 230 0.64 -3.59 12.83
N ARG A 231 0.00 -4.74 13.03
CA ARG A 231 0.18 -5.66 14.17
C ARG A 231 1.18 -6.80 13.87
N ARG A 232 2.09 -6.62 12.91
CA ARG A 232 3.03 -7.65 12.45
C ARG A 232 3.81 -8.36 13.56
N VAL A 233 4.25 -7.60 14.58
CA VAL A 233 4.95 -8.18 15.74
C VAL A 233 4.02 -9.09 16.54
N GLN A 234 2.78 -8.64 16.82
CA GLN A 234 1.76 -9.45 17.49
C GLN A 234 1.44 -10.71 16.67
N MET A 235 1.25 -10.57 15.35
CA MET A 235 0.95 -11.68 14.45
C MET A 235 2.05 -12.75 14.47
N SER A 236 3.31 -12.34 14.33
CA SER A 236 4.45 -13.26 14.34
C SER A 236 4.64 -13.94 15.71
N LEU A 237 4.56 -13.16 16.81
CA LEU A 237 4.68 -13.70 18.17
C LEU A 237 3.58 -14.71 18.49
N GLN A 238 2.31 -14.45 18.11
CA GLN A 238 1.22 -15.38 18.36
C GLN A 238 1.38 -16.66 17.54
N ALA A 239 1.75 -16.57 16.26
CA ALA A 239 2.01 -17.75 15.44
C ALA A 239 3.14 -18.62 16.02
N MET A 240 4.24 -17.99 16.41
CA MET A 240 5.38 -18.69 17.03
C MET A 240 5.05 -19.30 18.40
N ARG A 241 4.36 -18.53 19.28
CA ARG A 241 3.94 -18.98 20.61
C ARG A 241 3.07 -20.24 20.56
N HIS A 242 2.19 -20.31 19.56
CA HIS A 242 1.27 -21.43 19.40
C HIS A 242 1.79 -22.50 18.42
N ALA A 243 3.04 -22.38 17.95
CA ALA A 243 3.68 -23.29 17.00
C ALA A 243 2.84 -23.51 15.73
N ILE A 244 2.25 -22.43 15.18
CA ILE A 244 1.39 -22.48 14.00
C ILE A 244 2.20 -22.01 12.77
N PRO A 245 2.50 -22.88 11.79
CA PRO A 245 3.08 -22.48 10.52
C PRO A 245 2.16 -21.49 9.81
N ALA A 246 2.65 -20.26 9.53
CA ALA A 246 1.82 -19.21 8.99
C ALA A 246 2.41 -18.57 7.74
N THR A 247 1.54 -18.26 6.75
CA THR A 247 1.90 -17.48 5.57
C THR A 247 1.22 -16.11 5.58
N TYR A 248 1.97 -15.12 5.13
CA TYR A 248 1.56 -13.71 5.08
C TYR A 248 1.69 -13.17 3.65
N SER A 249 1.03 -12.04 3.39
CA SER A 249 1.15 -11.30 2.12
C SER A 249 2.23 -10.22 2.14
N ALA A 250 2.68 -9.82 3.33
CA ALA A 250 3.59 -8.70 3.54
C ALA A 250 4.89 -9.17 4.20
N ARG A 251 6.02 -8.84 3.58
CA ARG A 251 7.37 -9.19 4.07
C ARG A 251 7.65 -8.65 5.48
N GLU A 252 7.06 -7.53 5.84
CA GLU A 252 7.26 -6.91 7.14
C GLU A 252 6.83 -7.78 8.32
N VAL A 253 5.94 -8.76 8.08
CA VAL A 253 5.56 -9.75 9.11
C VAL A 253 6.66 -10.80 9.27
N VAL A 254 7.33 -11.18 8.17
CA VAL A 254 8.45 -12.13 8.20
C VAL A 254 9.68 -11.50 8.84
N GLU A 255 9.96 -10.25 8.53
CA GLU A 255 11.00 -9.43 9.18
C GLU A 255 10.77 -9.29 10.70
N ALA A 256 9.50 -9.31 11.13
CA ALA A 256 9.12 -9.31 12.55
C ALA A 256 9.12 -10.72 13.19
N GLY A 257 9.64 -11.74 12.52
CA GLY A 257 9.76 -13.12 13.01
C GLY A 257 8.69 -14.09 12.49
N GLY A 258 7.86 -13.69 11.52
CA GLY A 258 6.92 -14.60 10.83
C GLY A 258 7.65 -15.61 9.95
N LEU A 259 6.97 -16.72 9.58
CA LEU A 259 7.57 -17.84 8.87
C LEU A 259 7.82 -17.57 7.39
N MET A 260 6.81 -17.14 6.66
CA MET A 260 6.88 -16.99 5.19
C MET A 260 5.90 -15.91 4.70
N SER A 261 6.31 -15.14 3.71
CA SER A 261 5.41 -14.29 2.93
C SER A 261 5.60 -14.49 1.43
N TYR A 262 4.51 -14.38 0.69
CA TYR A 262 4.53 -14.26 -0.76
C TYR A 262 3.53 -13.19 -1.19
N GLY A 263 4.01 -12.20 -1.94
CA GLY A 263 3.20 -11.04 -2.33
C GLY A 263 3.88 -10.16 -3.36
N SER A 264 3.19 -9.11 -3.80
CA SER A 264 3.79 -8.05 -4.61
C SER A 264 4.83 -7.28 -3.78
N ASN A 265 5.94 -6.89 -4.40
CA ASN A 265 6.91 -6.00 -3.78
C ASN A 265 6.29 -4.60 -3.61
N LEU A 266 5.78 -4.34 -2.41
CA LEU A 266 5.04 -3.11 -2.11
C LEU A 266 5.94 -1.87 -2.09
N THR A 267 7.23 -2.02 -1.84
CA THR A 267 8.21 -0.92 -1.95
C THR A 267 8.36 -0.47 -3.40
N ASP A 268 8.43 -1.40 -4.36
CA ASP A 268 8.47 -1.06 -5.78
C ASP A 268 7.11 -0.51 -6.27
N ALA A 269 6.00 -1.07 -5.80
CA ALA A 269 4.66 -0.55 -6.11
C ALA A 269 4.50 0.91 -5.64
N LEU A 270 4.94 1.23 -4.42
CA LEU A 270 4.91 2.60 -3.91
C LEU A 270 5.89 3.51 -4.64
N ARG A 271 7.05 3.02 -5.12
CA ARG A 271 7.94 3.80 -5.98
C ARG A 271 7.24 4.19 -7.27
N GLN A 272 6.53 3.26 -7.90
CA GLN A 272 5.75 3.54 -9.11
C GLN A 272 4.60 4.53 -8.81
N ALA A 273 3.91 4.40 -7.66
CA ALA A 273 2.88 5.34 -7.23
C ALA A 273 3.46 6.76 -7.01
N GLY A 274 4.65 6.87 -6.42
CA GLY A 274 5.37 8.14 -6.29
C GLY A 274 5.69 8.78 -7.65
N ALA A 275 6.16 7.98 -8.62
CA ALA A 275 6.40 8.45 -9.98
C ALA A 275 5.11 8.92 -10.68
N TYR A 276 3.99 8.22 -10.49
CA TYR A 276 2.68 8.63 -11.01
C TYR A 276 2.19 9.92 -10.37
N THR A 277 2.34 10.03 -9.04
CA THR A 277 2.05 11.27 -8.29
C THR A 277 2.83 12.45 -8.86
N GLY A 278 4.13 12.29 -9.08
CA GLY A 278 4.95 13.35 -9.66
C GLY A 278 4.59 13.70 -11.12
N ARG A 279 4.18 12.72 -11.93
CA ARG A 279 3.65 12.99 -13.29
C ARG A 279 2.36 13.80 -13.25
N ILE A 280 1.48 13.52 -12.29
CA ILE A 280 0.23 14.28 -12.10
C ILE A 280 0.55 15.70 -11.66
N LEU A 281 1.50 15.91 -10.76
CA LEU A 281 1.96 17.26 -10.38
C LEU A 281 2.55 18.05 -11.56
N LYS A 282 3.06 17.36 -12.59
CA LYS A 282 3.50 17.96 -13.87
C LYS A 282 2.37 18.18 -14.89
N GLY A 283 1.12 17.92 -14.50
CA GLY A 283 -0.06 18.16 -15.33
C GLY A 283 -0.60 16.95 -16.09
N ALA A 284 -0.07 15.74 -15.88
CA ALA A 284 -0.66 14.53 -16.45
C ALA A 284 -2.05 14.29 -15.82
N LYS A 285 -3.03 13.93 -16.63
CA LYS A 285 -4.38 13.62 -16.14
C LYS A 285 -4.46 12.16 -15.72
N PRO A 286 -5.07 11.82 -14.57
CA PRO A 286 -5.28 10.43 -14.15
C PRO A 286 -5.95 9.56 -15.24
N ALA A 287 -6.94 10.13 -15.93
CA ALA A 287 -7.68 9.43 -16.99
C ALA A 287 -6.79 8.97 -18.16
N ASP A 288 -5.67 9.66 -18.41
CA ASP A 288 -4.72 9.39 -19.51
C ASP A 288 -3.54 8.51 -19.02
N LEU A 289 -3.48 8.18 -17.74
CA LEU A 289 -2.46 7.32 -17.13
C LEU A 289 -3.01 5.91 -16.94
N PRO A 290 -2.64 4.92 -17.77
CA PRO A 290 -3.05 3.53 -17.57
C PRO A 290 -2.65 3.05 -16.18
N VAL A 291 -3.46 2.17 -15.57
CA VAL A 291 -3.07 1.48 -14.35
C VAL A 291 -1.91 0.54 -14.65
N VAL A 292 -0.80 0.72 -13.95
CA VAL A 292 0.37 -0.17 -14.09
C VAL A 292 0.14 -1.42 -13.26
N GLN A 293 0.49 -2.56 -13.82
CA GLN A 293 0.49 -3.83 -13.12
C GLN A 293 1.84 -4.03 -12.42
N ALA A 294 1.82 -4.33 -11.12
CA ALA A 294 3.03 -4.72 -10.40
C ALA A 294 3.59 -5.99 -11.05
N SER A 295 4.87 -5.96 -11.39
CA SER A 295 5.57 -7.09 -12.05
C SER A 295 6.60 -7.76 -11.15
N LYS A 296 6.82 -7.21 -9.96
CA LYS A 296 7.75 -7.76 -8.97
C LYS A 296 6.95 -8.40 -7.84
N PHE A 297 7.13 -9.69 -7.71
CA PHE A 297 6.64 -10.49 -6.59
C PHE A 297 7.84 -10.93 -5.78
N GLU A 298 7.64 -11.20 -4.49
CA GLU A 298 8.71 -11.64 -3.62
C GLU A 298 8.26 -12.76 -2.69
N LEU A 299 9.08 -13.78 -2.60
CA LEU A 299 8.98 -14.87 -1.62
C LEU A 299 10.06 -14.64 -0.57
N VAL A 300 9.64 -14.34 0.66
CA VAL A 300 10.53 -14.19 1.81
C VAL A 300 10.25 -15.30 2.80
N VAL A 301 11.29 -16.02 3.22
CA VAL A 301 11.19 -17.11 4.20
C VAL A 301 12.13 -16.85 5.37
N ASN A 302 11.73 -17.24 6.57
CA ASN A 302 12.52 -17.14 7.78
C ASN A 302 13.00 -18.51 8.22
N ALA A 303 14.30 -18.76 8.04
CA ALA A 303 14.93 -20.05 8.37
C ALA A 303 14.93 -20.34 9.87
N GLN A 304 15.08 -19.30 10.70
CA GLN A 304 15.03 -19.46 12.14
C GLN A 304 13.61 -19.83 12.60
N ALA A 305 12.58 -19.16 12.06
CA ALA A 305 11.19 -19.47 12.37
C ALA A 305 10.85 -20.91 11.96
N ALA A 306 11.30 -21.36 10.77
CA ALA A 306 11.10 -22.73 10.33
C ALA A 306 11.76 -23.74 11.30
N ARG A 307 13.00 -23.52 11.70
CA ARG A 307 13.72 -24.37 12.68
C ARG A 307 12.96 -24.46 14.01
N ILE A 308 12.48 -23.33 14.55
CA ILE A 308 11.72 -23.31 15.82
C ILE A 308 10.42 -24.10 15.69
N LEU A 309 9.76 -24.03 14.54
CA LEU A 309 8.52 -24.77 14.24
C LEU A 309 8.77 -26.24 13.90
N GLY A 310 10.04 -26.70 13.87
CA GLY A 310 10.39 -28.07 13.49
C GLY A 310 10.17 -28.40 12.02
N LEU A 311 10.14 -27.39 11.15
CA LEU A 311 9.91 -27.54 9.73
C LEU A 311 11.23 -27.65 8.96
N THR A 312 11.26 -28.58 8.01
CA THR A 312 12.35 -28.67 7.02
C THR A 312 11.95 -27.89 5.78
N MET A 313 12.73 -26.87 5.43
CA MET A 313 12.47 -26.12 4.21
C MET A 313 12.92 -26.92 2.98
N PRO A 314 12.00 -27.17 2.02
CA PRO A 314 12.35 -27.85 0.78
C PRO A 314 13.39 -27.07 -0.02
N SER A 315 14.34 -27.78 -0.65
CA SER A 315 15.35 -27.12 -1.50
C SER A 315 14.73 -26.35 -2.67
N SER A 316 13.60 -26.81 -3.20
CA SER A 316 12.82 -26.10 -4.22
C SER A 316 12.29 -24.74 -3.74
N LEU A 317 11.82 -24.68 -2.48
CA LEU A 317 11.35 -23.42 -1.88
C LEU A 317 12.52 -22.45 -1.68
N LEU A 318 13.65 -22.93 -1.15
CA LEU A 318 14.85 -22.13 -0.96
C LEU A 318 15.42 -21.59 -2.28
N ALA A 319 15.38 -22.40 -3.36
CA ALA A 319 15.85 -21.99 -4.68
C ALA A 319 14.97 -20.91 -5.34
N THR A 320 13.71 -20.80 -4.93
CA THR A 320 12.75 -19.81 -5.46
C THR A 320 12.55 -18.62 -4.53
N ALA A 321 13.08 -18.67 -3.31
CA ALA A 321 13.00 -17.54 -2.37
C ALA A 321 13.86 -16.37 -2.85
N ASP A 322 13.27 -15.17 -2.87
CA ASP A 322 14.00 -13.93 -3.16
C ASP A 322 14.87 -13.51 -1.97
N GLU A 323 14.46 -13.90 -0.76
CA GLU A 323 15.20 -13.64 0.47
C GLU A 323 14.96 -14.73 1.51
N VAL A 324 16.04 -15.15 2.15
CA VAL A 324 16.02 -16.06 3.31
C VAL A 324 16.58 -15.32 4.51
N ILE A 325 15.72 -15.06 5.52
CA ILE A 325 16.10 -14.43 6.80
C ILE A 325 16.61 -15.55 7.73
N GLU A 326 17.81 -15.36 8.26
CA GLU A 326 18.49 -16.33 9.15
C GLU A 326 18.36 -15.97 10.64
#